data_51ec6857ece8ee1f26c7666b37e7aa9a
#
_entry.id   51ec6857ece8ee1f26c7666b37e7aa9a
#
_cell.length_a   1.000
_cell.length_b   1.000
_cell.length_c   1.000
_cell.angle_alpha   90.00
_cell.angle_beta   90.00
_cell.angle_gamma   90.00
#
_symmetry.space_group_name_H-M   'P 1'
#
loop_
_entity.id
_entity.type
_entity.pdbx_description
1 polymer ?
#
loop_
_entity_poly.entity_id
_entity_poly.type
_entity_poly.pdbx_seq_one_letter_code
_entity_poly.pdbx_strand_id
1 'polypeptide(L)'
;MSIVIALDSLKGSLPAAAAAEALGAGWAEVVPDADLVLRPMADGGEGTLDAFAAAVPGAQRHPVRVHGPRGTEIDAEWLELPGGTGVVELASTSGIELLGDVRLPWDADTTGFGEAIVAALDAGVDRLVLGIGSSASTDGGAGMLRALGARFRDADGVDIARGARGLASVSAVDLSRVRAMPPGGVTVLSDVTNPLTGPEGAAHVFGPQKGFAEADVAAVDDALHRFARLITVGRTELDPRMPGAGAAGGTGFALAAWGARLVPGAGQVAELIGLREAVDAASLVVTGEGSYDSQSAAGKVPSFVREIADASGVPTALVAGRIGADADVSAFAHALSLTALAGSPEASMADPAAWLREAGRRLASAF
;
A
#
# COMPACT_ATOMS: atom_id res chain seq x y z
N MET A 1 -16.15 7.94 -27.36
CA MET A 1 -15.80 8.69 -26.13
C MET A 1 -15.03 7.74 -25.24
N SER A 2 -13.76 8.05 -24.91
CA SER A 2 -12.96 7.21 -24.03
C SER A 2 -12.96 7.82 -22.61
N ILE A 3 -13.27 6.99 -21.61
CA ILE A 3 -13.38 7.38 -20.20
C ILE A 3 -12.38 6.58 -19.40
N VAL A 4 -11.45 7.25 -18.74
CA VAL A 4 -10.54 6.60 -17.78
C VAL A 4 -11.16 6.60 -16.39
N ILE A 5 -11.21 5.43 -15.75
CA ILE A 5 -11.70 5.25 -14.37
C ILE A 5 -10.51 4.85 -13.51
N ALA A 6 -10.00 5.81 -12.70
CA ALA A 6 -8.80 5.73 -11.89
C ALA A 6 -9.13 5.97 -10.40
N LEU A 7 -9.92 5.05 -9.82
CA LEU A 7 -10.31 5.10 -8.41
C LEU A 7 -9.28 4.44 -7.51
N ASP A 8 -9.07 4.98 -6.31
CA ASP A 8 -8.45 4.28 -5.19
C ASP A 8 -9.48 3.39 -4.49
N SER A 9 -9.01 2.54 -3.58
CA SER A 9 -9.87 1.72 -2.73
C SER A 9 -10.80 2.59 -1.85
N LEU A 10 -12.01 2.12 -1.65
CA LEU A 10 -12.87 2.65 -0.60
C LEU A 10 -12.51 1.90 0.69
N LYS A 11 -11.45 2.38 1.38
CA LYS A 11 -10.82 1.69 2.51
C LYS A 11 -11.84 1.09 3.48
N GLY A 12 -11.69 -0.20 3.77
CA GLY A 12 -12.59 -0.96 4.65
C GLY A 12 -13.95 -1.34 4.03
N SER A 13 -14.19 -1.08 2.72
CA SER A 13 -15.48 -1.41 2.10
C SER A 13 -15.37 -2.03 0.69
N LEU A 14 -14.55 -1.48 -0.22
CA LEU A 14 -14.45 -2.01 -1.59
C LEU A 14 -13.06 -1.77 -2.18
N PRO A 15 -12.39 -2.82 -2.72
CA PRO A 15 -11.12 -2.67 -3.45
C PRO A 15 -11.23 -1.77 -4.68
N ALA A 16 -10.13 -1.12 -5.07
CA ALA A 16 -10.07 -0.17 -6.18
C ALA A 16 -10.55 -0.76 -7.53
N ALA A 17 -10.16 -2.01 -7.83
CA ALA A 17 -10.58 -2.70 -9.04
C ALA A 17 -12.10 -2.89 -9.10
N ALA A 18 -12.70 -3.42 -8.02
CA ALA A 18 -14.13 -3.61 -7.91
C ALA A 18 -14.90 -2.27 -7.91
N ALA A 19 -14.30 -1.22 -7.33
CA ALA A 19 -14.87 0.13 -7.38
C ALA A 19 -14.91 0.68 -8.81
N ALA A 20 -13.82 0.52 -9.56
CA ALA A 20 -13.75 0.95 -10.96
C ALA A 20 -14.71 0.17 -11.85
N GLU A 21 -14.81 -1.16 -11.66
CA GLU A 21 -15.77 -2.01 -12.37
C GLU A 21 -17.22 -1.61 -12.10
N ALA A 22 -17.57 -1.39 -10.82
CA ALA A 22 -18.94 -1.01 -10.43
C ALA A 22 -19.36 0.33 -11.04
N LEU A 23 -18.47 1.33 -11.01
CA LEU A 23 -18.71 2.64 -11.63
C LEU A 23 -18.82 2.51 -13.15
N GLY A 24 -17.91 1.77 -13.77
CA GLY A 24 -17.91 1.52 -15.21
C GLY A 24 -19.18 0.80 -15.68
N ALA A 25 -19.66 -0.18 -14.93
CA ALA A 25 -20.91 -0.88 -15.22
C ALA A 25 -22.10 0.08 -15.22
N GLY A 26 -22.16 1.02 -14.25
CA GLY A 26 -23.20 2.04 -14.22
C GLY A 26 -23.13 3.03 -15.40
N TRP A 27 -21.92 3.39 -15.81
CA TRP A 27 -21.69 4.22 -16.99
C TRP A 27 -22.19 3.54 -18.28
N ALA A 28 -21.84 2.27 -18.47
CA ALA A 28 -22.23 1.49 -19.65
C ALA A 28 -23.74 1.26 -19.78
N GLU A 29 -24.49 1.33 -18.68
CA GLU A 29 -25.96 1.27 -18.73
C GLU A 29 -26.59 2.49 -19.43
N VAL A 30 -25.91 3.65 -19.41
CA VAL A 30 -26.38 4.91 -20.01
C VAL A 30 -25.74 5.13 -21.39
N VAL A 31 -24.45 4.86 -21.52
CA VAL A 31 -23.68 5.02 -22.76
C VAL A 31 -22.97 3.69 -23.09
N PRO A 32 -23.68 2.72 -23.70
CA PRO A 32 -23.15 1.37 -23.94
C PRO A 32 -21.92 1.33 -24.86
N ASP A 33 -21.77 2.31 -25.73
CA ASP A 33 -20.67 2.40 -26.71
C ASP A 33 -19.47 3.22 -26.15
N ALA A 34 -19.45 3.57 -24.87
CA ALA A 34 -18.31 4.24 -24.26
C ALA A 34 -17.12 3.28 -24.17
N ASP A 35 -15.95 3.76 -24.56
CA ASP A 35 -14.68 3.06 -24.34
C ASP A 35 -14.23 3.30 -22.89
N LEU A 36 -14.44 2.32 -22.00
CA LEU A 36 -14.14 2.41 -20.59
C LEU A 36 -12.77 1.80 -20.30
N VAL A 37 -11.82 2.64 -19.92
CA VAL A 37 -10.45 2.24 -19.61
C VAL A 37 -10.27 2.23 -18.09
N LEU A 38 -10.30 1.03 -17.50
CA LEU A 38 -10.13 0.89 -16.05
C LEU A 38 -8.63 0.95 -15.70
N ARG A 39 -8.30 1.87 -14.81
CA ARG A 39 -6.94 2.07 -14.24
C ARG A 39 -7.04 2.22 -12.72
N PRO A 40 -7.49 1.15 -12.00
CA PRO A 40 -7.59 1.22 -10.56
C PRO A 40 -6.23 1.58 -9.96
N MET A 41 -6.27 2.49 -9.00
CA MET A 41 -5.09 3.06 -8.35
C MET A 41 -4.82 2.37 -7.02
N ALA A 42 -3.58 2.51 -6.55
CA ALA A 42 -3.16 2.11 -5.21
C ALA A 42 -1.99 2.99 -4.76
N ASP A 43 -1.78 3.05 -3.45
CA ASP A 43 -0.69 3.80 -2.81
C ASP A 43 0.43 2.89 -2.24
N GLY A 44 0.37 1.59 -2.53
CA GLY A 44 1.26 0.58 -1.95
C GLY A 44 0.67 -0.12 -0.71
N GLY A 45 -0.59 0.16 -0.38
CA GLY A 45 -1.35 -0.50 0.67
C GLY A 45 -2.16 -1.68 0.16
N GLU A 46 -3.24 -1.98 0.89
CA GLU A 46 -4.21 -3.03 0.56
C GLU A 46 -4.81 -2.83 -0.84
N GLY A 47 -4.87 -3.91 -1.62
CA GLY A 47 -5.43 -3.91 -2.97
C GLY A 47 -4.44 -3.53 -4.07
N THR A 48 -3.16 -3.35 -3.75
CA THR A 48 -2.12 -3.06 -4.74
C THR A 48 -2.00 -4.20 -5.76
N LEU A 49 -2.05 -5.47 -5.34
CA LEU A 49 -2.02 -6.62 -6.26
C LEU A 49 -3.22 -6.61 -7.20
N ASP A 50 -4.42 -6.34 -6.68
CA ASP A 50 -5.66 -6.29 -7.45
C ASP A 50 -5.65 -5.16 -8.47
N ALA A 51 -5.13 -3.99 -8.08
CA ALA A 51 -4.99 -2.84 -8.99
C ALA A 51 -4.09 -3.18 -10.19
N PHE A 52 -2.92 -3.79 -9.94
CA PHE A 52 -2.04 -4.24 -11.02
C PHE A 52 -2.65 -5.35 -11.87
N ALA A 53 -3.28 -6.35 -11.25
CA ALA A 53 -3.89 -7.46 -11.96
C ALA A 53 -5.02 -7.00 -12.91
N ALA A 54 -5.80 -6.00 -12.50
CA ALA A 54 -6.87 -5.43 -13.31
C ALA A 54 -6.36 -4.52 -14.43
N ALA A 55 -5.27 -3.77 -14.18
CA ALA A 55 -4.80 -2.75 -15.11
C ALA A 55 -3.74 -3.25 -16.11
N VAL A 56 -3.01 -4.33 -15.78
CA VAL A 56 -1.88 -4.82 -16.61
C VAL A 56 -2.26 -6.13 -17.30
N PRO A 57 -2.55 -6.12 -18.63
CA PRO A 57 -2.85 -7.34 -19.36
C PRO A 57 -1.67 -8.33 -19.30
N GLY A 58 -1.98 -9.59 -18.99
CA GLY A 58 -0.97 -10.65 -18.89
C GLY A 58 -0.33 -10.78 -17.51
N ALA A 59 -0.76 -10.01 -16.52
CA ALA A 59 -0.38 -10.22 -15.12
C ALA A 59 -0.80 -11.62 -14.64
N GLN A 60 0.08 -12.32 -13.92
CA GLN A 60 -0.15 -13.68 -13.44
C GLN A 60 -0.06 -13.72 -11.93
N ARG A 61 -1.08 -14.31 -11.28
CA ARG A 61 -1.10 -14.54 -9.83
C ARG A 61 -0.41 -15.84 -9.48
N HIS A 62 0.50 -15.79 -8.54
CA HIS A 62 1.23 -16.93 -8.03
C HIS A 62 0.85 -17.19 -6.57
N PRO A 63 0.12 -18.25 -6.27
CA PRO A 63 -0.23 -18.59 -4.89
C PRO A 63 1.03 -18.97 -4.11
N VAL A 64 1.06 -18.55 -2.84
CA VAL A 64 2.15 -18.87 -1.91
C VAL A 64 1.58 -19.10 -0.52
N ARG A 65 2.18 -20.01 0.24
CA ARG A 65 1.84 -20.24 1.64
C ARG A 65 2.90 -19.59 2.51
N VAL A 66 2.47 -18.73 3.41
CA VAL A 66 3.35 -17.88 4.24
C VAL A 66 2.88 -17.83 5.69
N HIS A 67 3.75 -17.44 6.61
CA HIS A 67 3.36 -17.15 7.99
C HIS A 67 2.71 -15.77 8.10
N GLY A 68 1.42 -15.74 8.38
CA GLY A 68 0.71 -14.50 8.65
C GLY A 68 1.18 -13.80 9.93
N PRO A 69 0.62 -12.61 10.24
CA PRO A 69 1.06 -11.79 11.38
C PRO A 69 0.83 -12.46 12.74
N ARG A 70 -0.05 -13.49 12.82
CA ARG A 70 -0.24 -14.33 14.00
C ARG A 70 0.83 -15.42 14.16
N GLY A 71 1.67 -15.66 13.16
CA GLY A 71 2.63 -16.75 13.13
C GLY A 71 2.07 -18.09 12.67
N THR A 72 0.83 -18.14 12.25
CA THR A 72 0.19 -19.30 11.60
C THR A 72 0.30 -19.19 10.09
N GLU A 73 0.37 -20.32 9.40
CA GLU A 73 0.35 -20.35 7.95
C GLU A 73 -0.98 -19.80 7.41
N ILE A 74 -0.89 -19.03 6.35
CA ILE A 74 -2.01 -18.49 5.57
C ILE A 74 -1.72 -18.67 4.09
N ASP A 75 -2.76 -18.75 3.29
CA ASP A 75 -2.66 -18.67 1.84
C ASP A 75 -2.57 -17.18 1.45
N ALA A 76 -1.61 -16.87 0.61
CA ALA A 76 -1.37 -15.54 0.06
C ALA A 76 -0.96 -15.67 -1.42
N GLU A 77 -0.66 -14.57 -2.06
CA GLU A 77 -0.18 -14.56 -3.45
C GLU A 77 0.79 -13.41 -3.69
N TRP A 78 1.57 -13.53 -4.73
CA TRP A 78 2.30 -12.44 -5.36
C TRP A 78 1.94 -12.39 -6.85
N LEU A 79 2.23 -11.28 -7.50
CA LEU A 79 1.86 -11.04 -8.89
C LEU A 79 3.11 -10.92 -9.76
N GLU A 80 3.12 -11.58 -10.90
CA GLU A 80 4.12 -11.39 -11.95
C GLU A 80 3.52 -10.56 -13.07
N LEU A 81 4.15 -9.42 -13.37
CA LEU A 81 3.81 -8.57 -14.51
C LEU A 81 4.65 -8.95 -15.71
N PRO A 82 4.17 -8.71 -16.94
CA PRO A 82 4.97 -8.89 -18.15
C PRO A 82 6.32 -8.18 -18.05
N GLY A 83 7.39 -8.84 -18.52
CA GLY A 83 8.74 -8.30 -18.42
C GLY A 83 9.47 -8.61 -17.12
N GLY A 84 9.00 -9.63 -16.36
CA GLY A 84 9.72 -10.18 -15.21
C GLY A 84 9.67 -9.30 -13.95
N THR A 85 8.62 -8.50 -13.77
CA THR A 85 8.43 -7.71 -12.56
C THR A 85 7.56 -8.48 -11.57
N GLY A 86 8.10 -8.84 -10.40
CA GLY A 86 7.32 -9.38 -9.29
C GLY A 86 6.73 -8.25 -8.44
N VAL A 87 5.45 -8.37 -8.06
CA VAL A 87 4.79 -7.46 -7.12
C VAL A 87 4.40 -8.24 -5.87
N VAL A 88 4.80 -7.75 -4.70
CA VAL A 88 4.47 -8.35 -3.41
C VAL A 88 3.83 -7.29 -2.51
N GLU A 89 2.71 -7.65 -1.88
CA GLU A 89 1.96 -6.77 -1.00
C GLU A 89 2.08 -7.23 0.46
N LEU A 90 2.53 -6.33 1.33
CA LEU A 90 2.64 -6.62 2.75
C LEU A 90 1.24 -6.82 3.39
N ALA A 91 0.24 -6.06 2.94
CA ALA A 91 -1.12 -6.14 3.47
C ALA A 91 -1.72 -7.54 3.39
N SER A 92 -1.48 -8.26 2.31
CA SER A 92 -1.98 -9.62 2.09
C SER A 92 -1.19 -10.72 2.82
N THR A 93 0.01 -10.42 3.32
CA THR A 93 0.92 -11.40 3.96
C THR A 93 1.16 -11.13 5.45
N SER A 94 1.26 -9.85 5.84
CA SER A 94 1.60 -9.38 7.20
C SER A 94 0.73 -8.18 7.60
N GLY A 95 -0.45 -8.03 6.99
CA GLY A 95 -1.35 -6.90 7.17
C GLY A 95 -2.18 -6.93 8.45
N ILE A 96 -2.64 -5.74 8.86
CA ILE A 96 -3.42 -5.56 10.09
C ILE A 96 -4.83 -6.15 9.97
N GLU A 97 -5.41 -6.17 8.77
CA GLU A 97 -6.73 -6.74 8.50
C GLU A 97 -6.76 -8.26 8.70
N LEU A 98 -5.62 -8.96 8.50
CA LEU A 98 -5.47 -10.39 8.76
C LEU A 98 -5.63 -10.75 10.26
N LEU A 99 -5.57 -9.74 11.14
CA LEU A 99 -5.80 -9.89 12.57
C LEU A 99 -7.28 -9.74 12.97
N GLY A 100 -8.14 -9.22 12.09
CA GLY A 100 -9.51 -8.84 12.44
C GLY A 100 -9.53 -7.83 13.59
N ASP A 101 -10.35 -8.08 14.61
CA ASP A 101 -10.48 -7.21 15.79
C ASP A 101 -9.34 -7.35 16.81
N VAL A 102 -8.50 -8.37 16.67
CA VAL A 102 -7.37 -8.61 17.58
C VAL A 102 -6.18 -7.77 17.16
N ARG A 103 -5.46 -7.20 18.13
CA ARG A 103 -4.17 -6.55 17.90
C ARG A 103 -3.07 -7.32 18.62
N LEU A 104 -1.92 -7.47 17.96
CA LEU A 104 -0.76 -8.21 18.46
C LEU A 104 0.48 -7.32 18.41
N PRO A 105 0.50 -6.19 19.15
CA PRO A 105 1.53 -5.16 19.00
C PRO A 105 2.95 -5.69 19.17
N TRP A 106 3.16 -6.59 20.13
CA TRP A 106 4.47 -7.13 20.45
C TRP A 106 4.89 -8.32 19.58
N ASP A 107 3.94 -9.08 19.02
CA ASP A 107 4.21 -10.40 18.45
C ASP A 107 3.96 -10.48 16.93
N ALA A 108 3.19 -9.55 16.35
CA ALA A 108 3.02 -9.46 14.91
C ALA A 108 4.35 -9.13 14.25
N ASP A 109 4.67 -9.80 13.13
CA ASP A 109 5.91 -9.59 12.40
C ASP A 109 5.72 -9.65 10.87
N THR A 110 6.81 -9.39 10.15
CA THR A 110 6.88 -9.33 8.70
C THR A 110 7.42 -10.62 8.05
N THR A 111 7.41 -11.75 8.75
CA THR A 111 7.96 -13.01 8.21
C THR A 111 7.26 -13.40 6.91
N GLY A 112 5.92 -13.39 6.87
CA GLY A 112 5.18 -13.77 5.67
C GLY A 112 5.43 -12.88 4.47
N PHE A 113 5.63 -11.58 4.70
CA PHE A 113 6.04 -10.67 3.63
C PHE A 113 7.40 -11.04 3.05
N GLY A 114 8.37 -11.38 3.92
CA GLY A 114 9.68 -11.87 3.49
C GLY A 114 9.60 -13.20 2.75
N GLU A 115 8.76 -14.14 3.18
CA GLU A 115 8.54 -15.43 2.51
C GLU A 115 7.95 -15.25 1.11
N ALA A 116 6.99 -14.34 0.93
CA ALA A 116 6.45 -14.01 -0.39
C ALA A 116 7.50 -13.37 -1.30
N ILE A 117 8.36 -12.49 -0.77
CA ILE A 117 9.51 -11.94 -1.51
C ILE A 117 10.45 -13.07 -1.95
N VAL A 118 10.76 -14.02 -1.06
CA VAL A 118 11.60 -15.17 -1.39
C VAL A 118 10.98 -16.00 -2.51
N ALA A 119 9.67 -16.25 -2.47
CA ALA A 119 8.98 -17.00 -3.51
C ALA A 119 9.07 -16.32 -4.88
N ALA A 120 8.91 -14.99 -4.95
CA ALA A 120 9.10 -14.22 -6.17
C ALA A 120 10.55 -14.27 -6.68
N LEU A 121 11.54 -14.16 -5.79
CA LEU A 121 12.96 -14.30 -6.14
C LEU A 121 13.29 -15.70 -6.65
N ASP A 122 12.71 -16.75 -6.07
CA ASP A 122 12.88 -18.14 -6.49
C ASP A 122 12.27 -18.42 -7.87
N ALA A 123 11.21 -17.69 -8.23
CA ALA A 123 10.63 -17.72 -9.57
C ALA A 123 11.49 -17.02 -10.62
N GLY A 124 12.52 -16.26 -10.19
CA GLY A 124 13.50 -15.65 -11.09
C GLY A 124 13.07 -14.30 -11.66
N VAL A 125 12.27 -13.53 -10.93
CA VAL A 125 11.89 -12.18 -11.36
C VAL A 125 13.10 -11.27 -11.54
N ASP A 126 13.03 -10.40 -12.55
CA ASP A 126 14.12 -9.46 -12.87
C ASP A 126 14.12 -8.24 -11.95
N ARG A 127 12.99 -7.84 -11.38
CA ARG A 127 12.82 -6.74 -10.44
C ARG A 127 11.64 -6.98 -9.50
N LEU A 128 11.60 -6.24 -8.39
CA LEU A 128 10.50 -6.29 -7.44
C LEU A 128 9.87 -4.92 -7.24
N VAL A 129 8.56 -4.93 -7.08
CA VAL A 129 7.75 -3.81 -6.59
C VAL A 129 7.07 -4.28 -5.31
N LEU A 130 7.29 -3.57 -4.22
CA LEU A 130 6.84 -3.95 -2.89
C LEU A 130 5.87 -2.91 -2.32
N GLY A 131 4.62 -3.27 -2.11
CA GLY A 131 3.66 -2.44 -1.38
C GLY A 131 3.78 -2.73 0.12
N ILE A 132 3.97 -1.70 0.96
CA ILE A 132 4.19 -1.88 2.40
C ILE A 132 3.14 -1.24 3.30
N GLY A 133 2.04 -0.76 2.75
CA GLY A 133 0.92 -0.21 3.52
C GLY A 133 0.18 -1.26 4.36
N SER A 134 -0.69 -0.81 5.25
CA SER A 134 -1.58 -1.61 6.10
C SER A 134 -0.89 -2.64 7.00
N SER A 135 0.36 -2.42 7.43
CA SER A 135 1.13 -3.39 8.23
C SER A 135 0.56 -3.61 9.63
N ALA A 136 0.59 -4.87 10.11
CA ALA A 136 0.24 -5.23 11.48
C ALA A 136 1.38 -5.01 12.49
N SER A 137 2.63 -5.08 12.03
CA SER A 137 3.82 -5.21 12.88
C SER A 137 4.54 -3.87 13.15
N THR A 138 5.36 -3.87 14.20
CA THR A 138 6.38 -2.85 14.48
C THR A 138 7.68 -3.58 14.82
N ASP A 139 8.09 -4.48 13.94
CA ASP A 139 9.25 -5.36 14.10
C ASP A 139 10.51 -4.86 13.38
N GLY A 140 10.50 -3.60 12.89
CA GLY A 140 11.62 -3.03 12.15
C GLY A 140 11.91 -3.76 10.83
N GLY A 141 11.01 -4.64 10.34
CA GLY A 141 11.24 -5.51 9.20
C GLY A 141 12.15 -6.71 9.51
N ALA A 142 12.37 -7.03 10.79
CA ALA A 142 13.25 -8.14 11.19
C ALA A 142 12.72 -9.49 10.72
N GLY A 143 11.40 -9.71 10.73
CA GLY A 143 10.77 -10.92 10.20
C GLY A 143 11.06 -11.11 8.72
N MET A 144 10.88 -10.07 7.92
CA MET A 144 11.20 -10.05 6.49
C MET A 144 12.67 -10.34 6.22
N LEU A 145 13.58 -9.63 6.89
CA LEU A 145 15.01 -9.86 6.71
C LEU A 145 15.44 -11.27 7.14
N ARG A 146 14.80 -11.83 8.18
CA ARG A 146 15.03 -13.22 8.62
C ARG A 146 14.63 -14.21 7.53
N ALA A 147 13.48 -14.04 6.91
CA ALA A 147 13.05 -14.86 5.78
C ALA A 147 14.03 -14.75 4.59
N LEU A 148 14.60 -13.58 4.36
CA LEU A 148 15.65 -13.36 3.35
C LEU A 148 17.02 -13.93 3.76
N GLY A 149 17.20 -14.43 4.99
CA GLY A 149 18.44 -15.08 5.44
C GLY A 149 19.23 -14.35 6.52
N ALA A 150 18.77 -13.20 7.01
CA ALA A 150 19.39 -12.50 8.15
C ALA A 150 19.24 -13.31 9.44
N ARG A 151 20.15 -13.05 10.39
CA ARG A 151 20.09 -13.60 11.75
C ARG A 151 20.16 -12.49 12.78
N PHE A 152 19.29 -12.59 13.76
CA PHE A 152 19.17 -11.65 14.87
C PHE A 152 19.30 -12.42 16.18
N ARG A 153 20.26 -12.02 17.03
CA ARG A 153 20.54 -12.72 18.27
C ARG A 153 20.55 -11.78 19.46
N ASP A 154 20.21 -12.33 20.61
CA ASP A 154 20.36 -11.66 21.91
C ASP A 154 21.78 -11.73 22.45
N ALA A 155 22.00 -11.26 23.70
CA ALA A 155 23.30 -11.23 24.34
C ALA A 155 23.86 -12.64 24.63
N ASP A 156 23.00 -13.64 24.73
CA ASP A 156 23.38 -15.03 24.98
C ASP A 156 23.63 -15.80 23.66
N GLY A 157 23.51 -15.14 22.52
CA GLY A 157 23.69 -15.72 21.19
C GLY A 157 22.50 -16.54 20.71
N VAL A 158 21.34 -16.48 21.39
CA VAL A 158 20.10 -17.14 21.03
C VAL A 158 19.34 -16.29 20.00
N ASP A 159 18.68 -16.92 19.04
CA ASP A 159 17.85 -16.21 18.07
C ASP A 159 16.69 -15.49 18.79
N ILE A 160 16.49 -14.20 18.49
CA ILE A 160 15.44 -13.39 19.13
C ILE A 160 14.04 -13.87 18.78
N ALA A 161 13.06 -13.58 19.64
CA ALA A 161 11.65 -13.83 19.39
C ALA A 161 11.14 -13.06 18.16
N ARG A 162 9.89 -13.32 17.76
CA ARG A 162 9.19 -12.60 16.69
C ARG A 162 8.76 -11.21 17.17
N GLY A 163 8.47 -10.34 16.22
CA GLY A 163 7.85 -9.05 16.44
C GLY A 163 8.72 -8.05 17.20
N ALA A 164 8.09 -6.99 17.68
CA ALA A 164 8.73 -5.96 18.51
C ALA A 164 9.33 -6.54 19.80
N ARG A 165 8.75 -7.61 20.33
CA ARG A 165 9.25 -8.34 21.50
C ARG A 165 10.69 -8.81 21.29
N GLY A 166 10.99 -9.35 20.11
CA GLY A 166 12.35 -9.78 19.78
C GLY A 166 13.33 -8.63 19.67
N LEU A 167 12.91 -7.50 19.09
CA LEU A 167 13.77 -6.33 18.96
C LEU A 167 14.21 -5.77 20.33
N ALA A 168 13.40 -5.94 21.36
CA ALA A 168 13.76 -5.49 22.72
C ALA A 168 15.02 -6.18 23.26
N SER A 169 15.34 -7.41 22.80
CA SER A 169 16.50 -8.19 23.24
C SER A 169 17.65 -8.23 22.22
N VAL A 170 17.48 -7.67 21.01
CA VAL A 170 18.50 -7.78 19.95
C VAL A 170 19.84 -7.17 20.39
N SER A 171 20.92 -7.91 20.20
CA SER A 171 22.29 -7.46 20.48
C SER A 171 23.28 -7.74 19.35
N ALA A 172 22.94 -8.64 18.42
CA ALA A 172 23.76 -8.94 17.26
C ALA A 172 22.90 -9.14 15.99
N VAL A 173 23.40 -8.64 14.87
CA VAL A 173 22.78 -8.73 13.55
C VAL A 173 23.80 -9.28 12.55
N ASP A 174 23.43 -10.35 11.85
CA ASP A 174 24.21 -10.90 10.75
C ASP A 174 23.40 -10.87 9.45
N LEU A 175 23.85 -10.06 8.52
CA LEU A 175 23.23 -9.88 7.19
C LEU A 175 24.02 -10.60 6.08
N SER A 176 25.06 -11.35 6.41
CA SER A 176 25.98 -11.95 5.44
C SER A 176 25.33 -12.99 4.51
N ARG A 177 24.19 -13.53 4.93
CA ARG A 177 23.42 -14.54 4.18
C ARG A 177 22.12 -14.01 3.60
N VAL A 178 21.87 -12.71 3.71
CA VAL A 178 20.68 -12.11 3.09
C VAL A 178 20.77 -12.27 1.58
N ARG A 179 19.69 -12.76 1.00
CA ARG A 179 19.56 -12.93 -0.46
C ARG A 179 19.81 -11.62 -1.18
N ALA A 180 20.54 -11.69 -2.28
CA ALA A 180 20.74 -10.55 -3.15
C ALA A 180 19.41 -10.08 -3.76
N MET A 181 19.30 -8.80 -4.00
CA MET A 181 18.20 -8.23 -4.80
C MET A 181 18.25 -8.78 -6.24
N PRO A 182 17.11 -8.80 -6.94
CA PRO A 182 17.09 -9.13 -8.36
C PRO A 182 17.86 -8.06 -9.16
N PRO A 183 18.34 -8.40 -10.38
CA PRO A 183 19.21 -7.51 -11.17
C PRO A 183 18.62 -6.13 -11.47
N GLY A 184 17.30 -6.03 -11.67
CA GLY A 184 16.57 -4.79 -11.91
C GLY A 184 16.24 -4.00 -10.64
N GLY A 185 16.66 -4.50 -9.47
CA GLY A 185 16.47 -3.83 -8.18
C GLY A 185 15.10 -4.01 -7.57
N VAL A 186 14.88 -3.29 -6.48
CA VAL A 186 13.65 -3.33 -5.67
C VAL A 186 13.12 -1.91 -5.47
N THR A 187 11.86 -1.70 -5.84
CA THR A 187 11.13 -0.45 -5.61
C THR A 187 10.06 -0.67 -4.54
N VAL A 188 10.02 0.19 -3.54
CA VAL A 188 9.07 0.13 -2.41
C VAL A 188 8.07 1.26 -2.55
N LEU A 189 6.80 0.93 -2.59
CA LEU A 189 5.69 1.87 -2.68
C LEU A 189 5.26 2.31 -1.28
N SER A 190 5.44 3.59 -0.95
CA SER A 190 5.03 4.16 0.33
C SER A 190 4.94 5.67 0.26
N ASP A 191 3.81 6.23 0.67
CA ASP A 191 3.60 7.67 0.82
C ASP A 191 3.93 8.17 2.24
N VAL A 192 4.33 7.25 3.13
CA VAL A 192 4.78 7.57 4.48
C VAL A 192 6.19 8.16 4.44
N THR A 193 6.37 9.33 5.04
CA THR A 193 7.66 10.04 5.12
C THR A 193 8.27 10.03 6.52
N ASN A 194 7.62 9.41 7.50
CA ASN A 194 8.05 9.35 8.89
C ASN A 194 9.43 8.70 9.03
N PRO A 195 10.31 9.23 9.90
CA PRO A 195 11.57 8.58 10.27
C PRO A 195 11.31 7.28 11.04
N LEU A 196 12.36 6.48 11.26
CA LEU A 196 12.23 5.22 12.00
C LEU A 196 11.84 5.44 13.47
N THR A 197 12.49 6.40 14.14
CA THR A 197 12.38 6.63 15.58
C THR A 197 12.13 8.09 15.91
N GLY A 198 11.80 8.35 17.19
CA GLY A 198 11.51 9.69 17.71
C GLY A 198 10.02 10.02 17.69
N PRO A 199 9.63 11.26 18.06
CA PRO A 199 8.21 11.66 18.19
C PRO A 199 7.39 11.48 16.91
N GLU A 200 8.01 11.60 15.74
CA GLU A 200 7.38 11.36 14.43
C GLU A 200 7.69 9.96 13.87
N GLY A 201 8.31 9.09 14.67
CA GLY A 201 8.76 7.77 14.27
C GLY A 201 7.67 6.70 14.27
N ALA A 202 8.05 5.50 13.81
CA ALA A 202 7.14 4.38 13.61
C ALA A 202 6.34 4.01 14.86
N ALA A 203 6.99 3.96 16.04
CA ALA A 203 6.33 3.57 17.28
C ALA A 203 5.33 4.63 17.76
N HIS A 204 5.71 5.91 17.72
CA HIS A 204 4.88 7.00 18.24
C HIS A 204 3.66 7.27 17.36
N VAL A 205 3.85 7.29 16.04
CA VAL A 205 2.76 7.66 15.10
C VAL A 205 1.85 6.47 14.81
N PHE A 206 2.40 5.29 14.57
CA PHE A 206 1.63 4.14 14.10
C PHE A 206 1.43 3.05 15.17
N GLY A 207 2.14 3.12 16.30
CA GLY A 207 2.04 2.14 17.38
C GLY A 207 0.64 2.05 18.01
N PRO A 208 -0.03 3.16 18.35
CA PRO A 208 -1.36 3.13 18.96
C PRO A 208 -2.41 2.36 18.14
N GLN A 209 -2.47 2.58 16.82
CA GLN A 209 -3.43 1.86 15.96
C GLN A 209 -3.13 0.35 15.84
N LYS A 210 -1.88 -0.07 16.12
CA LYS A 210 -1.45 -1.47 16.16
C LYS A 210 -1.66 -2.11 17.53
N GLY A 211 -2.11 -1.33 18.53
CA GLY A 211 -2.50 -1.82 19.85
C GLY A 211 -1.46 -1.63 20.94
N PHE A 212 -0.38 -0.87 20.73
CA PHE A 212 0.53 -0.50 21.83
C PHE A 212 -0.16 0.45 22.79
N ALA A 213 -0.03 0.18 24.10
CA ALA A 213 -0.39 1.13 25.12
C ALA A 213 0.61 2.31 25.09
N GLU A 214 0.16 3.49 25.50
CA GLU A 214 1.00 4.70 25.53
C GLU A 214 2.30 4.48 26.34
N ALA A 215 2.21 3.73 27.44
CA ALA A 215 3.35 3.40 28.30
C ALA A 215 4.41 2.52 27.60
N ASP A 216 4.06 1.80 26.56
CA ASP A 216 4.95 0.88 25.84
C ASP A 216 5.67 1.56 24.66
N VAL A 217 5.13 2.66 24.14
CA VAL A 217 5.62 3.31 22.92
C VAL A 217 7.09 3.67 22.98
N ALA A 218 7.52 4.25 24.11
CA ALA A 218 8.92 4.63 24.31
C ALA A 218 9.86 3.40 24.28
N ALA A 219 9.45 2.28 24.89
CA ALA A 219 10.26 1.06 24.89
C ALA A 219 10.39 0.44 23.49
N VAL A 220 9.34 0.53 22.67
CA VAL A 220 9.37 0.09 21.27
C VAL A 220 10.25 0.99 20.43
N ASP A 221 10.18 2.32 20.62
CA ASP A 221 11.05 3.29 19.94
C ASP A 221 12.53 3.04 20.26
N ASP A 222 12.85 2.80 21.52
CA ASP A 222 14.22 2.43 21.97
C ASP A 222 14.69 1.10 21.33
N ALA A 223 13.80 0.13 21.16
CA ALA A 223 14.12 -1.15 20.51
C ALA A 223 14.42 -0.95 19.02
N LEU A 224 13.62 -0.16 18.31
CA LEU A 224 13.86 0.22 16.91
C LEU A 224 15.18 1.01 16.77
N HIS A 225 15.45 1.94 17.69
CA HIS A 225 16.72 2.68 17.69
C HIS A 225 17.94 1.76 17.87
N ARG A 226 17.87 0.80 18.79
CA ARG A 226 18.93 -0.21 18.98
C ARG A 226 19.11 -1.06 17.73
N PHE A 227 18.02 -1.54 17.15
CA PHE A 227 18.03 -2.31 15.90
C PHE A 227 18.70 -1.54 14.76
N ALA A 228 18.32 -0.28 14.55
CA ALA A 228 18.92 0.58 13.55
C ALA A 228 20.43 0.72 13.73
N ARG A 229 20.88 0.96 14.97
CA ARG A 229 22.32 1.06 15.28
C ARG A 229 23.08 -0.19 14.88
N LEU A 230 22.51 -1.37 15.08
CA LEU A 230 23.17 -2.64 14.73
C LEU A 230 23.22 -2.84 13.20
N ILE A 231 22.15 -2.46 12.48
CA ILE A 231 22.08 -2.56 11.02
C ILE A 231 23.02 -1.55 10.33
N THR A 232 23.19 -0.37 10.90
CA THR A 232 24.01 0.69 10.29
C THR A 232 25.50 0.51 10.49
N VAL A 233 25.95 -0.48 11.27
CA VAL A 233 27.39 -0.76 11.43
C VAL A 233 28.05 -1.02 10.07
N GLY A 234 29.00 -0.16 9.71
CA GLY A 234 29.71 -0.23 8.42
C GLY A 234 28.90 0.25 7.21
N ARG A 235 27.74 0.90 7.39
CA ARG A 235 26.83 1.41 6.35
C ARG A 235 26.52 2.88 6.58
N THR A 236 27.45 3.75 6.24
CA THR A 236 27.37 5.20 6.52
C THR A 236 26.29 5.96 5.76
N GLU A 237 25.82 5.42 4.64
CA GLU A 237 24.75 5.99 3.79
C GLU A 237 23.33 5.68 4.28
N LEU A 238 23.17 4.73 5.21
CA LEU A 238 21.86 4.34 5.72
C LEU A 238 21.51 5.19 6.96
N ASP A 239 20.55 6.11 6.80
CA ASP A 239 20.11 7.00 7.88
C ASP A 239 18.71 6.57 8.38
N PRO A 240 18.53 6.22 9.66
CA PRO A 240 17.19 5.96 10.23
C PRO A 240 16.23 7.14 10.16
N ARG A 241 16.74 8.35 9.91
CA ARG A 241 15.92 9.57 9.72
C ARG A 241 15.48 9.78 8.27
N MET A 242 15.91 8.94 7.32
CA MET A 242 15.47 9.08 5.94
C MET A 242 13.94 9.02 5.82
N PRO A 243 13.31 9.77 4.92
CA PRO A 243 11.88 9.70 4.67
C PRO A 243 11.45 8.26 4.36
N GLY A 244 10.40 7.78 5.05
CA GLY A 244 9.87 6.43 4.87
C GLY A 244 10.55 5.34 5.70
N ALA A 245 11.61 5.65 6.46
CA ALA A 245 12.25 4.66 7.32
C ALA A 245 11.29 4.05 8.36
N GLY A 246 10.33 4.84 8.86
CA GLY A 246 9.29 4.40 9.80
C GLY A 246 8.11 3.68 9.16
N ALA A 247 8.00 3.67 7.83
CA ALA A 247 6.90 3.03 7.14
C ALA A 247 6.80 1.54 7.52
N ALA A 248 5.56 1.06 7.65
CA ALA A 248 5.27 -0.33 8.03
C ALA A 248 6.00 -0.80 9.30
N GLY A 249 6.03 0.06 10.34
CA GLY A 249 6.66 -0.29 11.62
C GLY A 249 8.16 -0.50 11.55
N GLY A 250 8.84 0.23 10.64
CA GLY A 250 10.27 0.18 10.39
C GLY A 250 10.69 -0.76 9.26
N THR A 251 9.76 -1.42 8.58
CA THR A 251 10.04 -2.27 7.41
C THR A 251 10.67 -1.45 6.27
N GLY A 252 10.27 -0.17 6.12
CA GLY A 252 10.88 0.75 5.17
C GLY A 252 12.39 0.90 5.38
N PHE A 253 12.86 1.03 6.62
CA PHE A 253 14.28 1.07 6.96
C PHE A 253 15.00 -0.24 6.64
N ALA A 254 14.38 -1.40 6.96
CA ALA A 254 14.95 -2.70 6.66
C ALA A 254 15.09 -2.93 5.15
N LEU A 255 14.11 -2.50 4.36
CA LEU A 255 14.15 -2.56 2.90
C LEU A 255 15.24 -1.65 2.33
N ALA A 256 15.41 -0.44 2.84
CA ALA A 256 16.52 0.44 2.49
C ALA A 256 17.87 -0.20 2.86
N ALA A 257 17.96 -0.87 4.01
CA ALA A 257 19.14 -1.63 4.42
C ALA A 257 19.44 -2.81 3.49
N TRP A 258 18.43 -3.42 2.90
CA TRP A 258 18.60 -4.44 1.84
C TRP A 258 19.05 -3.84 0.53
N GLY A 259 18.86 -2.54 0.30
CA GLY A 259 19.23 -1.78 -0.89
C GLY A 259 18.04 -1.35 -1.76
N ALA A 260 16.82 -1.52 -1.28
CA ALA A 260 15.63 -1.11 -1.99
C ALA A 260 15.46 0.43 -2.00
N ARG A 261 14.77 0.95 -3.02
CA ARG A 261 14.46 2.37 -3.18
C ARG A 261 13.01 2.63 -2.82
N LEU A 262 12.77 3.48 -1.82
CA LEU A 262 11.43 3.94 -1.47
C LEU A 262 10.99 5.06 -2.41
N VAL A 263 9.75 4.97 -2.90
CA VAL A 263 9.16 5.97 -3.81
C VAL A 263 7.70 6.22 -3.44
N PRO A 264 7.12 7.38 -3.79
CA PRO A 264 5.68 7.62 -3.67
C PRO A 264 4.87 6.55 -4.43
N GLY A 265 3.88 5.96 -3.74
CA GLY A 265 3.14 4.82 -4.26
C GLY A 265 2.29 5.16 -5.48
N ALA A 266 1.46 6.20 -5.39
CA ALA A 266 0.54 6.58 -6.46
C ALA A 266 1.25 6.86 -7.79
N GLY A 267 2.41 7.54 -7.75
CA GLY A 267 3.19 7.86 -8.96
C GLY A 267 3.74 6.63 -9.67
N GLN A 268 4.31 5.71 -8.90
CA GLN A 268 4.88 4.48 -9.46
C GLN A 268 3.80 3.52 -9.95
N VAL A 269 2.67 3.42 -9.25
CA VAL A 269 1.51 2.64 -9.71
C VAL A 269 1.01 3.21 -11.03
N ALA A 270 0.79 4.51 -11.13
CA ALA A 270 0.32 5.17 -12.34
C ALA A 270 1.22 4.90 -13.56
N GLU A 271 2.55 4.92 -13.36
CA GLU A 271 3.52 4.60 -14.41
C GLU A 271 3.37 3.13 -14.87
N LEU A 272 3.32 2.20 -13.93
CA LEU A 272 3.26 0.76 -14.22
C LEU A 272 1.94 0.32 -14.85
N ILE A 273 0.83 1.00 -14.53
CA ILE A 273 -0.48 0.71 -15.13
C ILE A 273 -0.75 1.48 -16.43
N GLY A 274 0.19 2.31 -16.91
CA GLY A 274 0.02 3.11 -18.11
C GLY A 274 -1.09 4.18 -17.99
N LEU A 275 -1.20 4.80 -16.80
CA LEU A 275 -2.26 5.79 -16.55
C LEU A 275 -2.12 7.02 -17.45
N ARG A 276 -0.90 7.53 -17.63
CA ARG A 276 -0.64 8.74 -18.42
C ARG A 276 -1.08 8.54 -19.88
N GLU A 277 -0.67 7.45 -20.49
CA GLU A 277 -1.05 7.10 -21.87
C GLU A 277 -2.56 6.94 -22.01
N ALA A 278 -3.22 6.36 -21.01
CA ALA A 278 -4.67 6.23 -21.01
C ALA A 278 -5.37 7.60 -20.91
N VAL A 279 -4.86 8.49 -20.06
CA VAL A 279 -5.38 9.85 -19.86
C VAL A 279 -5.21 10.70 -21.12
N ASP A 280 -4.06 10.63 -21.80
CA ASP A 280 -3.79 11.39 -23.03
C ASP A 280 -4.79 11.07 -24.15
N ALA A 281 -5.39 9.86 -24.14
CA ALA A 281 -6.40 9.43 -25.09
C ALA A 281 -7.85 9.63 -24.59
N ALA A 282 -8.04 10.10 -23.37
CA ALA A 282 -9.35 10.18 -22.73
C ALA A 282 -10.10 11.48 -23.05
N SER A 283 -11.41 11.41 -22.96
CA SER A 283 -12.32 12.59 -22.99
C SER A 283 -12.69 13.04 -21.57
N LEU A 284 -12.57 12.15 -20.59
CA LEU A 284 -12.85 12.38 -19.17
C LEU A 284 -12.04 11.40 -18.32
N VAL A 285 -11.59 11.84 -17.17
CA VAL A 285 -11.03 10.99 -16.11
C VAL A 285 -11.96 11.00 -14.91
N VAL A 286 -12.30 9.83 -14.38
CA VAL A 286 -13.02 9.70 -13.11
C VAL A 286 -12.06 9.15 -12.08
N THR A 287 -11.87 9.90 -10.99
CA THR A 287 -11.03 9.51 -9.86
C THR A 287 -11.82 9.55 -8.55
N GLY A 288 -11.25 8.99 -7.47
CA GLY A 288 -11.93 8.99 -6.18
C GLY A 288 -11.26 8.11 -5.15
N GLU A 289 -11.79 8.15 -3.93
CA GLU A 289 -11.33 7.43 -2.75
C GLU A 289 -12.45 7.25 -1.72
N GLY A 290 -12.19 6.56 -0.60
CA GLY A 290 -13.18 6.35 0.46
C GLY A 290 -13.63 7.64 1.15
N SER A 291 -12.71 8.56 1.48
CA SER A 291 -13.04 9.84 2.13
C SER A 291 -12.14 10.95 1.57
N TYR A 292 -12.75 11.88 0.86
CA TYR A 292 -12.08 13.06 0.32
C TYR A 292 -12.27 14.25 1.24
N ASP A 293 -11.18 14.83 1.74
CA ASP A 293 -11.13 15.95 2.68
C ASP A 293 -9.97 16.91 2.34
N SER A 294 -9.74 17.91 3.18
CA SER A 294 -8.65 18.88 3.00
C SER A 294 -7.25 18.25 2.91
N GLN A 295 -7.05 17.08 3.56
CA GLN A 295 -5.78 16.34 3.48
C GLN A 295 -5.64 15.58 2.16
N SER A 296 -6.74 15.20 1.53
CA SER A 296 -6.74 14.51 0.24
C SER A 296 -6.23 15.40 -0.90
N ALA A 297 -6.36 16.73 -0.76
CA ALA A 297 -5.79 17.71 -1.68
C ALA A 297 -4.24 17.75 -1.64
N ALA A 298 -3.61 17.17 -0.62
CA ALA A 298 -2.16 17.25 -0.38
C ALA A 298 -1.37 16.00 -0.88
N GLY A 299 -1.73 15.44 -2.06
CA GLY A 299 -0.89 14.42 -2.71
C GLY A 299 -1.41 12.99 -2.65
N LYS A 300 -2.69 12.77 -2.28
CA LYS A 300 -3.36 11.48 -2.41
C LYS A 300 -3.76 11.17 -3.86
N VAL A 301 -4.19 9.93 -4.10
CA VAL A 301 -4.57 9.43 -5.43
C VAL A 301 -5.47 10.39 -6.23
N PRO A 302 -6.58 10.97 -5.71
CA PRO A 302 -7.42 11.85 -6.50
C PRO A 302 -6.70 13.11 -6.99
N SER A 303 -5.89 13.74 -6.15
CA SER A 303 -5.11 14.93 -6.53
C SER A 303 -4.04 14.60 -7.54
N PHE A 304 -3.35 13.48 -7.37
CA PHE A 304 -2.31 13.02 -8.28
C PHE A 304 -2.90 12.67 -9.67
N VAL A 305 -4.02 11.95 -9.72
CA VAL A 305 -4.72 11.63 -10.99
C VAL A 305 -5.20 12.89 -11.69
N ARG A 306 -5.74 13.86 -10.93
CA ARG A 306 -6.16 15.16 -11.46
C ARG A 306 -4.97 15.93 -12.05
N GLU A 307 -3.82 15.96 -11.38
CA GLU A 307 -2.62 16.62 -11.92
C GLU A 307 -2.19 16.04 -13.28
N ILE A 308 -2.28 14.73 -13.46
CA ILE A 308 -2.02 14.07 -14.75
C ILE A 308 -3.05 14.53 -15.79
N ALA A 309 -4.33 14.52 -15.44
CA ALA A 309 -5.41 14.93 -16.34
C ALA A 309 -5.32 16.41 -16.74
N ASP A 310 -5.03 17.30 -15.77
CA ASP A 310 -4.84 18.73 -16.02
C ASP A 310 -3.66 18.98 -16.99
N ALA A 311 -2.55 18.23 -16.83
CA ALA A 311 -1.40 18.34 -17.75
C ALA A 311 -1.74 17.95 -19.19
N SER A 312 -2.72 17.06 -19.38
CA SER A 312 -3.21 16.63 -20.69
C SER A 312 -4.46 17.43 -21.15
N GLY A 313 -4.94 18.38 -20.35
CA GLY A 313 -6.13 19.18 -20.65
C GLY A 313 -7.44 18.38 -20.61
N VAL A 314 -7.48 17.26 -19.88
CA VAL A 314 -8.64 16.36 -19.78
C VAL A 314 -9.44 16.70 -18.52
N PRO A 315 -10.76 16.93 -18.58
CA PRO A 315 -11.58 17.18 -17.41
C PRO A 315 -11.60 15.98 -16.46
N THR A 316 -11.70 16.27 -15.15
CA THR A 316 -11.72 15.23 -14.11
C THR A 316 -13.02 15.31 -13.32
N ALA A 317 -13.63 14.14 -13.02
CA ALA A 317 -14.73 13.98 -12.08
C ALA A 317 -14.26 13.25 -10.82
N LEU A 318 -14.79 13.64 -9.66
CA LEU A 318 -14.53 13.02 -8.37
C LEU A 318 -15.72 12.17 -7.94
N VAL A 319 -15.46 10.92 -7.52
CA VAL A 319 -16.44 10.08 -6.82
C VAL A 319 -15.82 9.59 -5.53
N ALA A 320 -16.36 10.01 -4.38
CA ALA A 320 -15.84 9.62 -3.08
C ALA A 320 -16.92 8.98 -2.21
N GLY A 321 -16.53 8.03 -1.36
CA GLY A 321 -17.46 7.47 -0.36
C GLY A 321 -18.08 8.59 0.46
N ARG A 322 -17.25 9.51 0.97
CA ARG A 322 -17.64 10.74 1.66
C ARG A 322 -16.81 11.92 1.15
N ILE A 323 -17.43 13.08 1.00
CA ILE A 323 -16.75 14.36 0.79
C ILE A 323 -16.88 15.17 2.06
N GLY A 324 -15.75 15.57 2.66
CA GLY A 324 -15.70 16.40 3.86
C GLY A 324 -16.27 17.80 3.62
N ALA A 325 -16.79 18.42 4.66
CA ALA A 325 -17.36 19.78 4.56
C ALA A 325 -16.28 20.87 4.28
N ASP A 326 -15.02 20.56 4.56
CA ASP A 326 -13.83 21.38 4.35
C ASP A 326 -13.09 21.05 3.03
N ALA A 327 -13.61 20.11 2.25
CA ALA A 327 -13.00 19.69 0.99
C ALA A 327 -13.27 20.68 -0.13
N ASP A 328 -12.23 21.12 -0.82
CA ASP A 328 -12.37 21.90 -2.04
C ASP A 328 -12.49 20.96 -3.25
N VAL A 329 -13.67 20.94 -3.85
CA VAL A 329 -13.98 20.15 -5.06
C VAL A 329 -14.12 21.01 -6.31
N SER A 330 -13.83 22.30 -6.22
CA SER A 330 -14.03 23.27 -7.33
C SER A 330 -13.17 22.98 -8.56
N ALA A 331 -12.08 22.25 -8.39
CA ALA A 331 -11.20 21.83 -9.48
C ALA A 331 -11.72 20.63 -10.28
N PHE A 332 -12.80 19.97 -9.83
CA PHE A 332 -13.41 18.86 -10.55
C PHE A 332 -14.63 19.33 -11.34
N ALA A 333 -14.78 18.85 -12.57
CA ALA A 333 -15.95 19.15 -13.40
C ALA A 333 -17.26 18.67 -12.76
N HIS A 334 -17.19 17.51 -12.08
CA HIS A 334 -18.27 16.95 -11.24
C HIS A 334 -17.70 16.32 -10.01
N ALA A 335 -18.46 16.37 -8.89
CA ALA A 335 -18.10 15.71 -7.64
C ALA A 335 -19.34 15.03 -7.04
N LEU A 336 -19.24 13.72 -6.76
CA LEU A 336 -20.31 12.90 -6.22
C LEU A 336 -19.85 12.23 -4.92
N SER A 337 -20.68 12.30 -3.88
CA SER A 337 -20.50 11.57 -2.62
C SER A 337 -21.46 10.40 -2.56
N LEU A 338 -20.95 9.17 -2.36
CA LEU A 338 -21.80 7.99 -2.21
C LEU A 338 -22.70 8.12 -0.96
N THR A 339 -22.18 8.69 0.13
CA THR A 339 -22.99 8.99 1.32
C THR A 339 -24.18 9.92 1.00
N ALA A 340 -23.97 10.94 0.17
CA ALA A 340 -25.05 11.83 -0.24
C ALA A 340 -26.04 11.13 -1.17
N LEU A 341 -25.57 10.24 -2.05
CA LEU A 341 -26.43 9.43 -2.93
C LEU A 341 -27.26 8.43 -2.13
N ALA A 342 -26.66 7.78 -1.12
CA ALA A 342 -27.30 6.77 -0.27
C ALA A 342 -28.19 7.36 0.80
N GLY A 343 -28.00 8.64 1.16
CA GLY A 343 -28.73 9.33 2.22
C GLY A 343 -28.11 9.14 3.61
N SER A 344 -27.21 8.19 3.81
CA SER A 344 -26.44 8.03 5.06
C SER A 344 -25.11 7.30 4.83
N PRO A 345 -24.12 7.46 5.74
CA PRO A 345 -22.87 6.70 5.70
C PRO A 345 -23.10 5.18 5.78
N GLU A 346 -24.00 4.74 6.66
CA GLU A 346 -24.31 3.32 6.88
C GLU A 346 -24.87 2.67 5.61
N ALA A 347 -25.81 3.35 4.93
CA ALA A 347 -26.40 2.88 3.68
C ALA A 347 -25.33 2.82 2.55
N SER A 348 -24.45 3.82 2.50
CA SER A 348 -23.35 3.86 1.54
C SER A 348 -22.35 2.72 1.76
N MET A 349 -22.01 2.43 3.01
CA MET A 349 -21.07 1.36 3.37
C MET A 349 -21.68 -0.04 3.26
N ALA A 350 -22.99 -0.18 3.39
CA ALA A 350 -23.67 -1.49 3.28
C ALA A 350 -23.62 -2.08 1.86
N ASP A 351 -23.65 -1.23 0.83
CA ASP A 351 -23.55 -1.66 -0.57
C ASP A 351 -22.84 -0.58 -1.43
N PRO A 352 -21.52 -0.40 -1.26
CA PRO A 352 -20.77 0.62 -1.97
C PRO A 352 -20.76 0.40 -3.49
N ALA A 353 -20.84 -0.86 -3.94
CA ALA A 353 -20.85 -1.19 -5.36
C ALA A 353 -22.14 -0.69 -6.05
N ALA A 354 -23.29 -0.83 -5.41
CA ALA A 354 -24.55 -0.31 -5.94
C ALA A 354 -24.53 1.22 -6.07
N TRP A 355 -23.94 1.91 -5.10
CA TRP A 355 -23.84 3.37 -5.11
C TRP A 355 -22.80 3.88 -6.11
N LEU A 356 -21.71 3.15 -6.33
CA LEU A 356 -20.77 3.45 -7.41
C LEU A 356 -21.42 3.26 -8.78
N ARG A 357 -22.22 2.21 -8.98
CA ARG A 357 -22.98 2.02 -10.20
C ARG A 357 -23.97 3.17 -10.43
N GLU A 358 -24.66 3.64 -9.39
CA GLU A 358 -25.51 4.84 -9.46
C GLU A 358 -24.70 6.10 -9.80
N ALA A 359 -23.53 6.28 -9.21
CA ALA A 359 -22.62 7.39 -9.53
C ALA A 359 -22.19 7.34 -11.01
N GLY A 360 -21.88 6.16 -11.53
CA GLY A 360 -21.58 5.95 -12.96
C GLY A 360 -22.72 6.38 -13.87
N ARG A 361 -23.97 5.97 -13.57
CA ARG A 361 -25.15 6.41 -14.32
C ARG A 361 -25.32 7.92 -14.32
N ARG A 362 -25.16 8.57 -13.18
CA ARG A 362 -25.31 10.04 -13.05
C ARG A 362 -24.24 10.79 -13.82
N LEU A 363 -22.99 10.35 -13.71
CA LEU A 363 -21.92 10.96 -14.49
C LEU A 363 -22.15 10.79 -15.99
N ALA A 364 -22.48 9.60 -16.45
CA ALA A 364 -22.76 9.33 -17.85
C ALA A 364 -23.93 10.16 -18.42
N SER A 365 -24.91 10.52 -17.58
CA SER A 365 -26.03 11.38 -17.97
C SER A 365 -25.69 12.88 -17.98
N ALA A 366 -24.57 13.28 -17.35
CA ALA A 366 -24.12 14.67 -17.27
C ALA A 366 -23.12 15.05 -18.37
N PHE A 367 -22.50 14.07 -19.02
CA PHE A 367 -21.55 14.20 -20.12
C PHE A 367 -22.14 13.68 -21.45
#